data_54edcb31746893938336426d90aaf6f4
#
_entry.id   54edcb31746893938336426d90aaf6f4
#
_cell.length_a   1.000
_cell.length_b   1.000
_cell.length_c   1.000
_cell.angle_alpha   90.00
_cell.angle_beta   90.00
_cell.angle_gamma   90.00
#
_symmetry.space_group_name_H-M   'P 1'
#
loop_
_entity.id
_entity.type
_entity.pdbx_description
1 polymer ?
#
loop_
_entity_poly.entity_id
_entity_poly.type
_entity_poly.pdbx_seq_one_letter_code
_entity_poly.pdbx_strand_id
1 'polypeptide(L)'
;LSKKLNFILIGGWACYLLTKSIKSKDIDIMVDFETLGKIKREFMLKKTPFLKKYETKIEGISVDIYVPFYSKLAIPIEEIQKNTTSLEGFKIPKPEILLILKQYAELERRDSVRDQKDRVDILNLLINRSPNMKEYQKTVRKFGLSSYPKRLREIIRSARKEFEYLGIRDLRKVKLIKKKLEAGLMP
;
A
#
# COMPACT_ATOMS: atom_id res chain seq x y z
N LEU A 1 5.10 -19.95 -2.61
CA LEU A 1 5.96 -18.95 -1.94
C LEU A 1 5.76 -18.92 -0.42
N SER A 2 4.52 -18.82 0.08
CA SER A 2 4.24 -18.59 1.51
C SER A 2 4.75 -19.69 2.46
N LYS A 3 4.87 -20.93 2.04
CA LYS A 3 5.32 -22.06 2.88
C LYS A 3 6.84 -22.18 3.04
N LYS A 4 7.64 -21.49 2.19
CA LYS A 4 9.11 -21.62 2.16
C LYS A 4 9.88 -20.32 2.42
N LEU A 5 9.25 -19.17 2.30
CA LEU A 5 9.91 -17.87 2.38
C LEU A 5 9.25 -16.97 3.44
N ASN A 6 10.08 -16.29 4.22
CA ASN A 6 9.59 -15.27 5.17
C ASN A 6 9.49 -13.91 4.46
N PHE A 7 8.28 -13.44 4.21
CA PHE A 7 8.04 -12.15 3.56
C PHE A 7 6.83 -11.42 4.13
N ILE A 8 6.78 -10.13 3.89
CA ILE A 8 5.61 -9.29 4.15
C ILE A 8 5.04 -8.91 2.80
N LEU A 9 3.78 -9.26 2.57
CA LEU A 9 3.05 -8.87 1.38
C LEU A 9 2.61 -7.41 1.51
N ILE A 10 2.93 -6.58 0.51
CA ILE A 10 2.57 -5.16 0.46
C ILE A 10 1.78 -4.84 -0.82
N GLY A 11 1.66 -3.56 -1.15
CA GLY A 11 1.09 -3.12 -2.43
C GLY A 11 -0.37 -3.49 -2.62
N GLY A 12 -0.74 -3.78 -3.87
CA GLY A 12 -2.12 -4.04 -4.27
C GLY A 12 -2.69 -5.33 -3.69
N TRP A 13 -1.90 -6.38 -3.52
CA TRP A 13 -2.36 -7.64 -2.91
C TRP A 13 -2.64 -7.51 -1.42
N ALA A 14 -1.84 -6.72 -0.68
CA ALA A 14 -2.14 -6.43 0.73
C ALA A 14 -3.46 -5.65 0.86
N CYS A 15 -3.71 -4.68 -0.02
CA CYS A 15 -5.01 -3.99 -0.10
C CYS A 15 -6.16 -4.95 -0.42
N TYR A 16 -5.98 -5.84 -1.40
CA TYR A 16 -6.99 -6.84 -1.75
C TYR A 16 -7.32 -7.78 -0.60
N LEU A 17 -6.31 -8.29 0.12
CA LEU A 17 -6.57 -9.14 1.29
C LEU A 17 -7.40 -8.41 2.35
N LEU A 18 -7.09 -7.14 2.60
CA LEU A 18 -7.84 -6.32 3.56
C LEU A 18 -9.25 -5.98 3.08
N THR A 19 -9.45 -5.60 1.83
CA THR A 19 -10.67 -4.93 1.37
C THR A 19 -11.50 -5.73 0.37
N LYS A 20 -10.94 -6.84 -0.14
CA LYS A 20 -11.54 -7.70 -1.18
C LYS A 20 -11.92 -6.95 -2.47
N SER A 21 -11.21 -5.86 -2.78
CA SER A 21 -11.50 -5.04 -3.96
C SER A 21 -10.78 -5.51 -5.23
N ILE A 22 -9.83 -4.73 -5.72
CA ILE A 22 -9.17 -4.96 -7.00
C ILE A 22 -7.89 -5.77 -6.82
N LYS A 23 -7.80 -6.93 -7.45
CA LYS A 23 -6.57 -7.73 -7.50
C LYS A 23 -5.48 -6.99 -8.28
N SER A 24 -4.24 -7.09 -7.80
CA SER A 24 -3.08 -6.62 -8.55
C SER A 24 -2.60 -7.70 -9.53
N LYS A 25 -2.01 -7.27 -10.65
CA LYS A 25 -1.33 -8.18 -11.58
C LYS A 25 0.05 -8.60 -11.05
N ASP A 26 0.70 -7.70 -10.34
CA ASP A 26 2.04 -7.86 -9.80
C ASP A 26 1.96 -8.11 -8.30
N ILE A 27 2.87 -8.89 -7.75
CA ILE A 27 3.00 -9.16 -6.33
C ILE A 27 4.15 -8.32 -5.78
N ASP A 28 3.89 -7.50 -4.77
CA ASP A 28 4.88 -6.71 -4.07
C ASP A 28 5.19 -7.36 -2.72
N ILE A 29 6.45 -7.72 -2.46
CA ILE A 29 6.89 -8.31 -1.19
C ILE A 29 8.08 -7.58 -0.58
N MET A 30 8.12 -7.55 0.73
CA MET A 30 9.30 -7.13 1.49
C MET A 30 9.95 -8.36 2.11
N VAL A 31 11.28 -8.45 1.98
CA VAL A 31 12.07 -9.55 2.54
C VAL A 31 13.33 -9.02 3.21
N ASP A 32 13.91 -9.81 4.11
CA ASP A 32 15.26 -9.59 4.62
C ASP A 32 16.33 -10.07 3.61
N PHE A 33 17.60 -9.79 3.89
CA PHE A 33 18.71 -10.19 3.00
C PHE A 33 18.92 -11.70 2.94
N GLU A 34 18.61 -12.42 4.01
CA GLU A 34 18.70 -13.89 4.01
C GLU A 34 17.68 -14.49 3.03
N THR A 35 16.43 -14.02 3.12
CA THR A 35 15.35 -14.44 2.20
C THR A 35 15.64 -14.02 0.77
N LEU A 36 16.17 -12.79 0.55
CA LEU A 36 16.63 -12.36 -0.77
C LEU A 36 17.68 -13.29 -1.34
N GLY A 37 18.65 -13.73 -0.51
CA GLY A 37 19.67 -14.69 -0.89
C GLY A 37 19.10 -16.04 -1.30
N LYS A 38 18.04 -16.52 -0.62
CA LYS A 38 17.31 -17.75 -0.98
C LYS A 38 16.62 -17.59 -2.34
N ILE A 39 15.90 -16.47 -2.54
CA ILE A 39 15.23 -16.18 -3.81
C ILE A 39 16.23 -16.09 -4.96
N LYS A 40 17.39 -15.43 -4.76
CA LYS A 40 18.43 -15.28 -5.78
C LYS A 40 19.05 -16.62 -6.22
N ARG A 41 19.04 -17.64 -5.38
CA ARG A 41 19.52 -18.99 -5.74
C ARG A 41 18.54 -19.77 -6.62
N GLU A 42 17.24 -19.50 -6.47
CA GLU A 42 16.18 -20.22 -7.17
C GLU A 42 15.66 -19.47 -8.41
N PHE A 43 15.77 -18.14 -8.42
CA PHE A 43 15.20 -17.30 -9.46
C PHE A 43 16.19 -16.24 -9.94
N MET A 44 16.12 -15.93 -11.23
CA MET A 44 16.88 -14.82 -11.81
C MET A 44 16.29 -13.49 -11.33
N LEU A 45 17.10 -12.70 -10.61
CA LEU A 45 16.71 -11.39 -10.11
C LEU A 45 17.28 -10.27 -11.01
N LYS A 46 16.41 -9.40 -11.45
CA LYS A 46 16.77 -8.13 -12.09
C LYS A 46 16.78 -7.02 -11.03
N LYS A 47 17.90 -6.34 -10.89
CA LYS A 47 18.01 -5.14 -10.05
C LYS A 47 17.52 -3.93 -10.83
N THR A 48 16.58 -3.17 -10.27
CA THR A 48 16.05 -1.95 -10.88
C THR A 48 16.51 -0.73 -10.05
N PRO A 49 17.67 -0.11 -10.38
CA PRO A 49 18.28 0.92 -9.55
C PRO A 49 17.42 2.18 -9.39
N PHE A 50 16.72 2.58 -10.46
CA PHE A 50 15.83 3.74 -10.45
C PHE A 50 14.67 3.56 -9.45
N LEU A 51 14.02 2.39 -9.46
CA LEU A 51 12.90 2.07 -8.56
C LEU A 51 13.35 1.51 -7.21
N LYS A 52 14.66 1.33 -7.00
CA LYS A 52 15.23 0.79 -5.76
C LYS A 52 14.58 -0.52 -5.31
N LYS A 53 14.39 -1.46 -6.24
CA LYS A 53 13.81 -2.78 -5.99
C LYS A 53 14.49 -3.85 -6.83
N TYR A 54 14.23 -5.13 -6.48
CA TYR A 54 14.53 -6.26 -7.34
C TYR A 54 13.24 -6.77 -7.97
N GLU A 55 13.35 -7.33 -9.15
CA GLU A 55 12.22 -7.88 -9.91
C GLU A 55 12.54 -9.31 -10.34
N THR A 56 11.55 -10.17 -10.30
CA THR A 56 11.63 -11.52 -10.86
C THR A 56 10.27 -11.95 -11.40
N LYS A 57 10.25 -13.08 -12.10
CA LYS A 57 9.00 -13.76 -12.49
C LYS A 57 8.97 -15.14 -11.87
N ILE A 58 7.87 -15.47 -11.22
CA ILE A 58 7.62 -16.78 -10.63
C ILE A 58 6.32 -17.30 -11.23
N GLU A 59 6.40 -18.44 -11.96
CA GLU A 59 5.25 -19.01 -12.67
C GLU A 59 4.50 -17.99 -13.56
N GLY A 60 5.26 -17.12 -14.24
CA GLY A 60 4.72 -16.07 -15.12
C GLY A 60 4.21 -14.82 -14.42
N ILE A 61 4.14 -14.80 -13.08
CA ILE A 61 3.69 -13.66 -12.29
C ILE A 61 4.90 -12.77 -11.96
N SER A 62 4.80 -11.46 -12.21
CA SER A 62 5.81 -10.49 -11.82
C SER A 62 5.82 -10.30 -10.31
N VAL A 63 7.00 -10.39 -9.70
CA VAL A 63 7.21 -10.19 -8.26
C VAL A 63 8.23 -9.08 -8.05
N ASP A 64 7.79 -8.03 -7.37
CA ASP A 64 8.60 -6.89 -6.96
C ASP A 64 9.08 -7.11 -5.52
N ILE A 65 10.39 -7.03 -5.31
CA ILE A 65 11.03 -7.38 -4.05
C ILE A 65 11.73 -6.15 -3.47
N TYR A 66 11.32 -5.77 -2.26
CA TYR A 66 11.85 -4.65 -1.51
C TYR A 66 12.68 -5.17 -0.33
N VAL A 67 13.83 -4.53 -0.09
CA VAL A 67 14.77 -4.93 0.97
C VAL A 67 15.24 -3.73 1.79
N PRO A 68 15.59 -3.94 3.07
CA PRO A 68 16.15 -2.89 3.92
C PRO A 68 17.34 -2.18 3.29
N PHE A 69 17.59 -0.93 3.65
CA PHE A 69 18.75 -0.09 3.25
C PHE A 69 18.90 0.19 1.75
N TYR A 70 18.23 -0.55 0.88
CA TYR A 70 18.25 -0.35 -0.57
C TYR A 70 16.94 0.25 -1.11
N SER A 71 15.82 -0.33 -0.74
CA SER A 71 14.53 0.09 -1.27
C SER A 71 14.04 1.39 -0.62
N LYS A 72 13.51 2.31 -1.43
CA LYS A 72 12.89 3.55 -0.96
C LYS A 72 11.39 3.35 -0.90
N LEU A 73 10.84 3.45 0.29
CA LEU A 73 9.41 3.51 0.58
C LEU A 73 9.15 4.77 1.41
N ALA A 74 7.89 5.09 1.66
CA ALA A 74 7.50 6.26 2.46
C ALA A 74 8.17 6.31 3.84
N ILE A 75 8.37 5.14 4.42
CA ILE A 75 8.98 4.93 5.75
C ILE A 75 9.97 3.75 5.68
N PRO A 76 10.93 3.65 6.61
CA PRO A 76 11.88 2.54 6.63
C PRO A 76 11.19 1.18 6.71
N ILE A 77 11.78 0.18 6.06
CA ILE A 77 11.26 -1.19 6.05
C ILE A 77 11.16 -1.78 7.45
N GLU A 78 12.12 -1.46 8.31
CA GLU A 78 12.15 -1.88 9.71
C GLU A 78 10.93 -1.38 10.51
N GLU A 79 10.46 -0.19 10.18
CA GLU A 79 9.24 0.35 10.80
C GLU A 79 7.99 -0.36 10.29
N ILE A 80 7.94 -0.69 9.00
CA ILE A 80 6.84 -1.46 8.42
C ILE A 80 6.79 -2.86 9.06
N GLN A 81 7.95 -3.51 9.22
CA GLN A 81 8.06 -4.85 9.84
C GLN A 81 7.51 -4.89 11.26
N LYS A 82 7.71 -3.84 12.06
CA LYS A 82 7.17 -3.71 13.44
C LYS A 82 5.66 -3.51 13.47
N ASN A 83 5.08 -3.01 12.38
CA ASN A 83 3.67 -2.64 12.29
C ASN A 83 2.92 -3.53 11.29
N THR A 84 2.97 -4.82 11.51
CA THR A 84 2.31 -5.84 10.67
C THR A 84 1.19 -6.56 11.42
N THR A 85 0.33 -7.22 10.66
CA THR A 85 -0.68 -8.15 11.13
C THR A 85 -0.71 -9.38 10.22
N SER A 86 -1.33 -10.47 10.65
CA SER A 86 -1.51 -11.67 9.85
C SER A 86 -2.95 -11.77 9.37
N LEU A 87 -3.12 -12.04 8.08
CA LEU A 87 -4.44 -12.23 7.45
C LEU A 87 -4.34 -13.32 6.37
N GLU A 88 -5.21 -14.32 6.44
CA GLU A 88 -5.25 -15.44 5.48
C GLU A 88 -3.88 -16.14 5.30
N GLY A 89 -3.10 -16.26 6.37
CA GLY A 89 -1.77 -16.87 6.34
C GLY A 89 -0.64 -15.96 5.80
N PHE A 90 -0.93 -14.72 5.44
CA PHE A 90 0.06 -13.74 5.00
C PHE A 90 0.32 -12.69 6.07
N LYS A 91 1.58 -12.30 6.22
CA LYS A 91 1.99 -11.14 6.98
C LYS A 91 1.84 -9.90 6.10
N ILE A 92 1.09 -8.91 6.55
CA ILE A 92 0.80 -7.67 5.82
C ILE A 92 0.98 -6.46 6.74
N PRO A 93 1.22 -5.25 6.23
CA PRO A 93 1.20 -4.03 7.06
C PRO A 93 -0.17 -3.80 7.67
N LYS A 94 -0.21 -3.21 8.86
CA LYS A 94 -1.47 -2.69 9.44
C LYS A 94 -2.10 -1.66 8.50
N PRO A 95 -3.44 -1.47 8.52
CA PRO A 95 -4.14 -0.61 7.58
C PRO A 95 -3.58 0.82 7.50
N GLU A 96 -3.21 1.44 8.63
CA GLU A 96 -2.63 2.79 8.69
C GLU A 96 -1.26 2.88 8.04
N ILE A 97 -0.44 1.83 8.13
CA ILE A 97 0.87 1.76 7.47
C ILE A 97 0.68 1.54 5.96
N LEU A 98 -0.23 0.64 5.59
CA LEU A 98 -0.53 0.40 4.18
C LEU A 98 -1.10 1.66 3.50
N LEU A 99 -1.90 2.45 4.23
CA LEU A 99 -2.40 3.74 3.76
C LEU A 99 -1.24 4.71 3.45
N ILE A 100 -0.22 4.78 4.30
CA ILE A 100 0.98 5.60 4.06
C ILE A 100 1.74 5.11 2.81
N LEU A 101 1.92 3.80 2.66
CA LEU A 101 2.58 3.22 1.49
C LEU A 101 1.82 3.49 0.18
N LYS A 102 0.49 3.44 0.23
CA LYS A 102 -0.36 3.75 -0.93
C LYS A 102 -0.34 5.23 -1.31
N GLN A 103 -0.28 6.12 -0.31
CA GLN A 103 -0.09 7.55 -0.58
C GLN A 103 1.28 7.83 -1.22
N TYR A 104 2.34 7.14 -0.78
CA TYR A 104 3.65 7.24 -1.41
C TYR A 104 3.60 6.82 -2.88
N ALA A 105 2.99 5.66 -3.17
CA ALA A 105 2.86 5.17 -4.54
C ALA A 105 2.02 6.12 -5.43
N GLU A 106 0.96 6.71 -4.89
CA GLU A 106 0.12 7.70 -5.56
C GLU A 106 0.92 8.98 -5.91
N LEU A 107 1.72 9.48 -4.98
CA LEU A 107 2.56 10.66 -5.20
C LEU A 107 3.66 10.41 -6.25
N GLU A 108 4.33 9.24 -6.20
CA GLU A 108 5.39 8.86 -7.17
C GLU A 108 4.85 8.63 -8.60
N ARG A 109 3.57 8.29 -8.74
CA ARG A 109 2.93 7.95 -10.01
C ARG A 109 1.90 8.98 -10.46
N ARG A 110 1.92 10.15 -9.86
CA ARG A 110 0.95 11.22 -10.08
C ARG A 110 0.68 11.44 -11.57
N ASP A 111 -0.59 11.63 -11.91
CA ASP A 111 -1.09 11.83 -13.26
C ASP A 111 -0.96 10.61 -14.21
N SER A 112 -0.72 9.42 -13.69
CA SER A 112 -0.71 8.17 -14.44
C SER A 112 -1.98 7.33 -14.23
N VAL A 113 -2.23 6.37 -15.12
CA VAL A 113 -3.32 5.38 -14.95
C VAL A 113 -3.15 4.55 -13.66
N ARG A 114 -1.91 4.35 -13.22
CA ARG A 114 -1.61 3.63 -11.97
C ARG A 114 -1.93 4.44 -10.72
N ASP A 115 -1.83 5.77 -10.79
CA ASP A 115 -2.26 6.70 -9.76
C ASP A 115 -3.75 6.48 -9.40
N GLN A 116 -4.62 6.38 -10.40
CA GLN A 116 -6.04 6.15 -10.15
C GLN A 116 -6.31 4.86 -9.38
N LYS A 117 -5.55 3.78 -9.64
CA LYS A 117 -5.66 2.53 -8.86
C LYS A 117 -5.22 2.72 -7.41
N ASP A 118 -4.11 3.44 -7.18
CA ASP A 118 -3.64 3.71 -5.81
C ASP A 118 -4.66 4.57 -5.03
N ARG A 119 -5.33 5.52 -5.69
CA ARG A 119 -6.43 6.31 -5.09
C ARG A 119 -7.66 5.45 -4.76
N VAL A 120 -8.01 4.49 -5.59
CA VAL A 120 -9.08 3.51 -5.28
C VAL A 120 -8.70 2.68 -4.06
N ASP A 121 -7.47 2.19 -3.97
CA ASP A 121 -6.97 1.42 -2.83
C ASP A 121 -7.01 2.26 -1.54
N ILE A 122 -6.58 3.54 -1.59
CA ILE A 122 -6.63 4.49 -0.47
C ILE A 122 -8.07 4.66 0.05
N LEU A 123 -9.00 4.96 -0.85
CA LEU A 123 -10.42 5.15 -0.46
C LEU A 123 -11.03 3.87 0.10
N ASN A 124 -10.70 2.74 -0.49
CA ASN A 124 -11.22 1.46 -0.04
C ASN A 124 -10.70 1.08 1.36
N LEU A 125 -9.42 1.34 1.65
CA LEU A 125 -8.88 1.17 3.00
C LEU A 125 -9.60 2.07 4.01
N LEU A 126 -9.83 3.33 3.68
CA LEU A 126 -10.54 4.29 4.55
C LEU A 126 -12.00 3.88 4.82
N ILE A 127 -12.71 3.41 3.79
CA ILE A 127 -14.13 3.06 3.89
C ILE A 127 -14.32 1.74 4.63
N ASN A 128 -13.55 0.70 4.28
CA ASN A 128 -13.82 -0.67 4.70
C ASN A 128 -12.95 -1.17 5.84
N ARG A 129 -11.87 -0.47 6.19
CA ARG A 129 -10.96 -0.90 7.27
C ARG A 129 -10.75 0.13 8.36
N SER A 130 -11.20 1.36 8.14
CA SER A 130 -11.13 2.44 9.14
C SER A 130 -9.75 2.46 9.84
N PRO A 131 -8.65 2.78 9.12
CA PRO A 131 -7.31 2.80 9.70
C PRO A 131 -7.25 3.63 10.98
N ASN A 132 -6.39 3.26 11.93
CA ASN A 132 -6.19 4.04 13.13
C ASN A 132 -5.52 5.38 12.80
N MET A 133 -6.32 6.45 12.71
CA MET A 133 -5.84 7.76 12.29
C MET A 133 -4.89 8.41 13.30
N LYS A 134 -4.93 8.05 14.58
CA LYS A 134 -3.94 8.50 15.57
C LYS A 134 -2.56 7.90 15.29
N GLU A 135 -2.49 6.60 15.03
CA GLU A 135 -1.22 5.92 14.66
C GLU A 135 -0.73 6.36 13.28
N TYR A 136 -1.62 6.59 12.32
CA TYR A 136 -1.29 7.22 11.03
C TYR A 136 -0.62 8.58 11.23
N GLN A 137 -1.23 9.50 11.98
CA GLN A 137 -0.68 10.83 12.24
C GLN A 137 0.65 10.78 13.00
N LYS A 138 0.78 9.90 13.99
CA LYS A 138 2.01 9.68 14.73
C LYS A 138 3.15 9.25 13.80
N THR A 139 2.88 8.29 12.92
CA THR A 139 3.86 7.80 11.94
C THR A 139 4.24 8.88 10.94
N VAL A 140 3.26 9.60 10.39
CA VAL A 140 3.48 10.72 9.47
C VAL A 140 4.37 11.81 10.10
N ARG A 141 4.13 12.18 11.36
CA ARG A 141 4.97 13.15 12.09
C ARG A 141 6.39 12.61 12.31
N LYS A 142 6.50 11.36 12.77
CA LYS A 142 7.79 10.69 13.05
C LYS A 142 8.73 10.69 11.83
N PHE A 143 8.17 10.52 10.63
CA PHE A 143 8.95 10.41 9.39
C PHE A 143 8.93 11.67 8.50
N GLY A 144 8.45 12.80 9.02
CA GLY A 144 8.47 14.08 8.30
C GLY A 144 7.55 14.13 7.07
N LEU A 145 6.50 13.32 7.02
CA LEU A 145 5.55 13.24 5.90
C LEU A 145 4.42 14.26 6.03
N SER A 146 4.74 15.51 6.35
CA SER A 146 3.78 16.57 6.73
C SER A 146 2.72 16.88 5.65
N SER A 147 3.02 16.63 4.38
CA SER A 147 2.11 16.84 3.25
C SER A 147 1.01 15.76 3.13
N TYR A 148 1.20 14.56 3.72
CA TYR A 148 0.31 13.41 3.55
C TYR A 148 -1.12 13.64 4.06
N PRO A 149 -1.37 14.23 5.24
CA PRO A 149 -2.74 14.49 5.68
C PRO A 149 -3.49 15.47 4.77
N LYS A 150 -2.80 16.48 4.25
CA LYS A 150 -3.37 17.42 3.27
C LYS A 150 -3.71 16.67 1.97
N ARG A 151 -2.77 15.89 1.44
CA ARG A 151 -2.98 15.11 0.22
C ARG A 151 -4.13 14.11 0.37
N LEU A 152 -4.24 13.45 1.52
CA LEU A 152 -5.35 12.53 1.80
C LEU A 152 -6.71 13.20 1.72
N ARG A 153 -6.83 14.42 2.28
CA ARG A 153 -8.06 15.23 2.14
C ARG A 153 -8.34 15.60 0.68
N GLU A 154 -7.33 15.97 -0.10
CA GLU A 154 -7.48 16.26 -1.53
C GLU A 154 -8.00 15.05 -2.31
N ILE A 155 -7.45 13.85 -2.05
CA ILE A 155 -7.91 12.61 -2.66
C ILE A 155 -9.38 12.37 -2.34
N ILE A 156 -9.78 12.46 -1.07
CA ILE A 156 -11.19 12.25 -0.66
C ILE A 156 -12.11 13.25 -1.36
N ARG A 157 -11.75 14.54 -1.37
CA ARG A 157 -12.58 15.61 -1.96
C ARG A 157 -12.75 15.46 -3.46
N SER A 158 -11.66 15.18 -4.16
CA SER A 158 -11.64 15.08 -5.63
C SER A 158 -12.18 13.76 -6.16
N ALA A 159 -12.28 12.72 -5.33
CA ALA A 159 -12.70 11.40 -5.75
C ALA A 159 -14.12 11.41 -6.37
N ARG A 160 -14.23 10.84 -7.58
CA ARG A 160 -15.49 10.60 -8.31
C ARG A 160 -15.46 9.24 -8.96
N LYS A 161 -14.57 9.02 -9.92
CA LYS A 161 -14.39 7.75 -10.61
C LYS A 161 -14.00 6.62 -9.65
N GLU A 162 -13.24 6.94 -8.60
CA GLU A 162 -12.82 5.97 -7.60
C GLU A 162 -14.03 5.37 -6.86
N PHE A 163 -15.05 6.18 -6.55
CA PHE A 163 -16.31 5.66 -5.98
C PHE A 163 -17.08 4.76 -6.94
N GLU A 164 -17.09 5.09 -8.23
CA GLU A 164 -17.70 4.23 -9.26
C GLU A 164 -16.99 2.87 -9.35
N TYR A 165 -15.64 2.84 -9.30
CA TYR A 165 -14.85 1.62 -9.24
C TYR A 165 -15.14 0.78 -7.99
N LEU A 166 -15.50 1.42 -6.88
CA LEU A 166 -15.92 0.76 -5.64
C LEU A 166 -17.41 0.35 -5.66
N GLY A 167 -18.10 0.54 -6.78
CA GLY A 167 -19.53 0.21 -6.92
C GLY A 167 -20.47 1.20 -6.21
N ILE A 168 -19.97 2.36 -5.78
CA ILE A 168 -20.75 3.37 -5.06
C ILE A 168 -21.14 4.48 -6.04
N ARG A 169 -22.33 4.38 -6.64
CA ARG A 169 -22.83 5.30 -7.67
C ARG A 169 -23.81 6.35 -7.14
N ASP A 170 -24.43 6.11 -5.98
CA ASP A 170 -25.35 7.07 -5.35
C ASP A 170 -24.61 8.30 -4.84
N LEU A 171 -24.90 9.45 -5.43
CA LEU A 171 -24.25 10.72 -5.10
C LEU A 171 -24.50 11.18 -3.66
N ARG A 172 -25.67 10.87 -3.08
CA ARG A 172 -25.99 11.18 -1.68
C ARG A 172 -25.12 10.36 -0.76
N LYS A 173 -24.99 9.05 -1.06
CA LYS A 173 -24.11 8.13 -0.32
C LYS A 173 -22.65 8.56 -0.41
N VAL A 174 -22.17 8.92 -1.62
CA VAL A 174 -20.80 9.45 -1.83
C VAL A 174 -20.57 10.69 -0.95
N LYS A 175 -21.51 11.66 -0.93
CA LYS A 175 -21.39 12.88 -0.12
C LYS A 175 -21.32 12.57 1.38
N LEU A 176 -22.13 11.64 1.88
CA LEU A 176 -22.11 11.21 3.28
C LEU A 176 -20.77 10.54 3.65
N ILE A 177 -20.26 9.64 2.80
CA ILE A 177 -18.97 8.96 3.02
C ILE A 177 -17.85 10.00 3.07
N LYS A 178 -17.77 10.91 2.10
CA LYS A 178 -16.75 11.99 2.10
C LYS A 178 -16.78 12.79 3.40
N LYS A 179 -17.95 13.24 3.82
CA LYS A 179 -18.13 14.00 5.08
C LYS A 179 -17.63 13.20 6.29
N LYS A 180 -17.97 11.90 6.37
CA LYS A 180 -17.53 11.03 7.45
C LYS A 180 -16.00 10.85 7.45
N LEU A 181 -15.40 10.62 6.28
CA LEU A 181 -13.96 10.45 6.15
C LEU A 181 -13.20 11.74 6.50
N GLU A 182 -13.68 12.90 6.04
CA GLU A 182 -13.06 14.20 6.39
C GLU A 182 -13.12 14.48 7.89
N ALA A 183 -14.26 14.18 8.54
CA ALA A 183 -14.38 14.32 9.99
C ALA A 183 -13.41 13.39 10.75
N GLY A 184 -13.21 12.18 10.28
CA GLY A 184 -12.24 11.23 10.87
C GLY A 184 -10.76 11.60 10.67
N LEU A 185 -10.45 12.56 9.78
CA LEU A 185 -9.10 13.11 9.57
C LEU A 185 -8.80 14.34 10.44
N MET A 186 -9.77 14.85 11.16
CA MET A 186 -9.54 15.94 12.12
C MET A 186 -8.83 15.38 13.36
N PRO A 187 -7.85 16.13 13.93
CA PRO A 187 -7.14 15.71 15.12
C PRO A 187 -8.06 15.62 16.33
#